data_88c9933d90dadc7c6544bfb372a80c28
#
_entry.id   88c9933d90dadc7c6544bfb372a80c28
#
_cell.length_a   1.000
_cell.length_b   1.000
_cell.length_c   1.000
_cell.angle_alpha   90.00
_cell.angle_beta   90.00
_cell.angle_gamma   90.00
#
_symmetry.space_group_name_H-M   'P 1'
#
loop_
_entity.id
_entity.type
_entity.pdbx_description
1 polymer ?
#
loop_
_entity_poly.entity_id
_entity_poly.type
_entity_poly.pdbx_seq_one_letter_code
_entity_poly.pdbx_strand_id
1 'polypeptide(L)'
;MTEHRPRSERGQLAIAGENYGSSLLGAPLLYFPAASSGPQTGLIIAGTHGDESAAIVTLSCALRSIAPEQLRHHVVLAVNPDGCQLGLRANANGVDLNRNFPAANWRSGDTVYRWNSAAPVRDVKLSTGGRPGSEPETQALCHLIHRLKPHWVVSFHEPLACIEDPASSRLGVWLAHKFELPLVTSVGYETPGSFGSWC
;
A
#
# COMPACT_ATOMS: atom_id res chain seq x y z
N MET A 1 18.86 1.23 20.69
CA MET A 1 17.46 0.73 20.75
C MET A 1 16.55 1.92 20.51
N THR A 2 15.55 1.79 19.66
CA THR A 2 14.54 2.85 19.44
C THR A 2 13.69 2.93 20.70
N GLU A 3 13.69 4.07 21.38
CA GLU A 3 12.84 4.29 22.54
C GLU A 3 11.40 4.50 22.06
N HIS A 4 10.49 3.68 22.54
CA HIS A 4 9.08 3.80 22.18
C HIS A 4 8.38 4.84 23.06
N ARG A 5 7.40 5.54 22.49
CA ARG A 5 6.49 6.41 23.26
C ARG A 5 5.82 5.61 24.37
N PRO A 6 5.50 6.27 25.53
CA PRO A 6 4.76 5.65 26.60
C PRO A 6 3.43 5.04 26.11
N ARG A 7 3.04 3.90 26.62
CA ARG A 7 1.81 3.21 26.19
C ARG A 7 0.56 4.08 26.40
N SER A 8 0.50 4.89 27.45
CA SER A 8 -0.59 5.83 27.74
C SER A 8 -0.79 6.90 26.66
N GLU A 9 0.23 7.19 25.86
CA GLU A 9 0.20 8.20 24.80
C GLU A 9 -0.09 7.62 23.39
N ARG A 10 -0.16 6.30 23.26
CA ARG A 10 -0.35 5.62 21.97
C ARG A 10 -1.81 5.57 21.52
N GLY A 11 -2.73 6.28 22.19
CA GLY A 11 -4.12 6.41 21.77
C GLY A 11 -4.30 7.29 20.52
N GLN A 12 -3.27 8.07 20.14
CA GLN A 12 -3.29 8.97 19.00
C GLN A 12 -1.93 9.02 18.29
N LEU A 13 -1.95 9.44 17.03
CA LEU A 13 -0.74 9.72 16.26
C LEU A 13 -0.10 11.01 16.79
N ALA A 14 1.21 10.98 17.02
CA ALA A 14 2.00 12.18 17.35
C ALA A 14 2.54 12.89 16.09
N ILE A 15 2.46 12.21 14.94
CA ILE A 15 2.93 12.68 13.65
C ILE A 15 1.73 13.21 12.87
N ALA A 16 1.82 14.44 12.38
CA ALA A 16 0.79 15.02 11.53
C ALA A 16 0.86 14.41 10.12
N GLY A 17 -0.31 14.03 9.59
CA GLY A 17 -0.43 13.63 8.19
C GLY A 17 -0.53 14.85 7.28
N GLU A 18 0.07 14.76 6.10
CA GLU A 18 -0.07 15.73 5.03
C GLU A 18 -0.99 15.18 3.94
N ASN A 19 -1.85 16.04 3.40
CA ASN A 19 -2.76 15.68 2.32
C ASN A 19 -2.01 15.66 0.97
N TYR A 20 -2.15 14.56 0.21
CA TYR A 20 -1.59 14.44 -1.13
C TYR A 20 -2.65 14.29 -2.24
N GLY A 21 -3.94 14.28 -1.89
CA GLY A 21 -5.04 14.17 -2.83
C GLY A 21 -6.37 13.89 -2.14
N SER A 22 -7.36 13.54 -2.94
CA SER A 22 -8.68 13.12 -2.46
C SER A 22 -9.09 11.83 -3.14
N SER A 23 -9.77 10.95 -2.40
CA SER A 23 -10.41 9.76 -2.95
C SER A 23 -11.62 10.12 -3.81
N LEU A 24 -12.21 9.12 -4.46
CA LEU A 24 -13.41 9.31 -5.28
C LEU A 24 -14.58 9.91 -4.49
N LEU A 25 -14.81 9.49 -3.25
CA LEU A 25 -15.87 10.02 -2.38
C LEU A 25 -15.43 11.27 -1.58
N GLY A 26 -14.25 11.80 -1.84
CA GLY A 26 -13.75 13.04 -1.25
C GLY A 26 -13.01 12.87 0.09
N ALA A 27 -12.70 11.65 0.50
CA ALA A 27 -11.85 11.45 1.68
C ALA A 27 -10.42 11.97 1.42
N PRO A 28 -9.77 12.64 2.39
CA PRO A 28 -8.40 13.09 2.22
C PRO A 28 -7.44 11.90 2.12
N LEU A 29 -6.54 11.93 1.15
CA LEU A 29 -5.44 10.98 1.03
C LEU A 29 -4.26 11.51 1.83
N LEU A 30 -3.92 10.83 2.93
CA LEU A 30 -2.90 11.28 3.87
C LEU A 30 -1.63 10.45 3.77
N TYR A 31 -0.48 11.11 3.81
CA TYR A 31 0.80 10.46 4.08
C TYR A 31 1.47 11.10 5.30
N PHE A 32 2.29 10.34 5.99
CA PHE A 32 3.06 10.77 7.15
C PHE A 32 4.51 10.95 6.71
N PRO A 33 5.01 12.20 6.66
CA PRO A 33 6.35 12.48 6.16
C PRO A 33 7.42 11.96 7.11
N ALA A 34 8.53 11.47 6.55
CA ALA A 34 9.73 11.22 7.33
C ALA A 34 10.21 12.50 8.02
N ALA A 35 10.72 12.39 9.25
CA ALA A 35 11.23 13.53 10.02
C ALA A 35 12.36 14.27 9.29
N SER A 36 13.15 13.54 8.49
CA SER A 36 14.14 14.10 7.58
C SER A 36 14.22 13.22 6.35
N SER A 37 14.27 13.83 5.17
CA SER A 37 14.47 13.11 3.91
C SER A 37 15.94 13.06 3.55
N GLY A 38 16.37 11.92 3.02
CA GLY A 38 17.74 11.68 2.60
C GLY A 38 17.81 10.58 1.54
N PRO A 39 19.01 10.24 1.03
CA PRO A 39 19.19 9.32 -0.10
C PRO A 39 18.73 7.88 0.18
N GLN A 40 18.44 7.54 1.43
CA GLN A 40 17.93 6.22 1.84
C GLN A 40 16.46 6.26 2.30
N THR A 41 15.79 7.41 2.15
CA THR A 41 14.39 7.54 2.56
C THR A 41 13.49 6.76 1.61
N GLY A 42 12.71 5.82 2.15
CA GLY A 42 11.73 5.04 1.42
C GLY A 42 10.30 5.47 1.71
N LEU A 43 9.37 4.79 1.06
CA LEU A 43 7.93 4.93 1.27
C LEU A 43 7.34 3.57 1.62
N ILE A 44 6.51 3.55 2.66
CA ILE A 44 5.75 2.36 3.07
C ILE A 44 4.28 2.66 2.83
N ILE A 45 3.58 1.79 2.11
CA ILE A 45 2.16 1.95 1.81
C ILE A 45 1.35 0.72 2.25
N ALA A 46 0.11 0.96 2.66
CA ALA A 46 -0.88 -0.07 2.95
C ALA A 46 -2.28 0.37 2.46
N GLY A 47 -3.24 -0.56 2.52
CA GLY A 47 -4.62 -0.26 2.20
C GLY A 47 -4.86 0.14 0.74
N THR A 48 -4.12 -0.44 -0.19
CA THR A 48 -4.43 -0.37 -1.63
C THR A 48 -5.76 -1.09 -1.90
N HIS A 49 -5.98 -2.20 -1.21
CA HIS A 49 -7.27 -2.88 -1.14
C HIS A 49 -7.92 -2.59 0.21
N GLY A 50 -9.18 -2.20 0.22
CA GLY A 50 -9.84 -1.76 1.43
C GLY A 50 -10.21 -2.89 2.41
N ASP A 51 -10.29 -4.13 1.94
CA ASP A 51 -10.52 -5.32 2.76
C ASP A 51 -9.24 -5.86 3.44
N GLU A 52 -8.07 -5.30 3.13
CA GLU A 52 -6.77 -5.71 3.70
C GLU A 52 -6.41 -4.82 4.91
N SER A 53 -7.18 -4.91 5.99
CA SER A 53 -7.12 -3.97 7.11
C SER A 53 -6.00 -4.24 8.13
N ALA A 54 -5.47 -5.47 8.22
CA ALA A 54 -4.46 -5.82 9.22
C ALA A 54 -3.14 -5.05 9.00
N ALA A 55 -2.76 -4.82 7.75
CA ALA A 55 -1.60 -4.01 7.40
C ALA A 55 -1.75 -2.54 7.86
N ILE A 56 -2.93 -1.96 7.67
CA ILE A 56 -3.25 -0.59 8.11
C ILE A 56 -3.13 -0.47 9.63
N VAL A 57 -3.74 -1.41 10.36
CA VAL A 57 -3.70 -1.44 11.82
C VAL A 57 -2.27 -1.60 12.33
N THR A 58 -1.49 -2.50 11.73
CA THR A 58 -0.10 -2.75 12.10
C THR A 58 0.77 -1.49 11.92
N LEU A 59 0.68 -0.85 10.76
CA LEU A 59 1.43 0.39 10.49
C LEU A 59 0.96 1.55 11.40
N SER A 60 -0.34 1.66 11.66
CA SER A 60 -0.87 2.64 12.61
C SER A 60 -0.33 2.41 14.03
N CYS A 61 -0.26 1.15 14.48
CA CYS A 61 0.35 0.81 15.77
C CYS A 61 1.84 1.19 15.80
N ALA A 62 2.58 0.94 14.74
CA ALA A 62 3.99 1.34 14.63
C ALA A 62 4.15 2.87 14.71
N LEU A 63 3.39 3.63 13.92
CA LEU A 63 3.43 5.10 13.93
C LEU A 63 3.08 5.70 15.29
N ARG A 64 2.10 5.14 16.00
CA ARG A 64 1.72 5.59 17.35
C ARG A 64 2.76 5.27 18.40
N SER A 65 3.64 4.33 18.13
CA SER A 65 4.66 3.85 19.08
C SER A 65 5.97 4.61 19.03
N ILE A 66 6.20 5.44 18.01
CA ILE A 66 7.45 6.19 17.82
C ILE A 66 7.21 7.69 18.00
N ALA A 67 8.26 8.40 18.40
CA ALA A 67 8.26 9.86 18.40
C ALA A 67 8.41 10.39 16.95
N PRO A 68 7.88 11.60 16.65
CA PRO A 68 7.91 12.15 15.29
C PRO A 68 9.30 12.17 14.65
N GLU A 69 10.32 12.54 15.41
CA GLU A 69 11.73 12.61 14.98
C GLU A 69 12.36 11.23 14.67
N GLN A 70 11.69 10.16 15.05
CA GLN A 70 12.14 8.78 14.79
C GLN A 70 11.59 8.21 13.50
N LEU A 71 10.61 8.87 12.85
CA LEU A 71 10.06 8.40 11.58
C LEU A 71 11.08 8.61 10.46
N ARG A 72 11.69 7.51 10.01
CA ARG A 72 12.78 7.49 9.02
C ARG A 72 12.31 7.46 7.58
N HIS A 73 11.10 7.00 7.34
CA HIS A 73 10.54 6.77 6.02
C HIS A 73 9.13 7.34 5.95
N HIS A 74 8.69 7.72 4.76
CA HIS A 74 7.32 8.17 4.54
C HIS A 74 6.35 6.99 4.67
N VAL A 75 5.12 7.24 5.15
CA VAL A 75 4.10 6.20 5.33
C VAL A 75 2.76 6.67 4.78
N VAL A 76 2.07 5.83 4.02
CA VAL A 76 0.67 5.95 3.65
C VAL A 76 -0.08 4.81 4.32
N LEU A 77 -1.03 5.12 5.20
CA LEU A 77 -1.80 4.08 5.92
C LEU A 77 -2.90 3.47 5.07
N ALA A 78 -3.57 4.28 4.23
CA ALA A 78 -4.65 3.82 3.38
C ALA A 78 -4.59 4.54 2.03
N VAL A 79 -4.20 3.80 0.99
CA VAL A 79 -4.25 4.29 -0.40
C VAL A 79 -5.69 4.42 -0.88
N ASN A 80 -6.58 3.54 -0.41
CA ASN A 80 -7.99 3.43 -0.77
C ASN A 80 -8.89 3.62 0.47
N PRO A 81 -9.02 4.84 1.00
CA PRO A 81 -9.82 5.08 2.20
C PRO A 81 -11.31 4.77 1.99
N ASP A 82 -11.86 4.98 0.81
CA ASP A 82 -13.25 4.66 0.50
C ASP A 82 -13.50 3.15 0.57
N GLY A 83 -12.63 2.35 -0.05
CA GLY A 83 -12.69 0.89 0.04
C GLY A 83 -12.55 0.40 1.48
N CYS A 84 -11.63 0.99 2.26
CA CYS A 84 -11.47 0.67 3.68
C CYS A 84 -12.75 0.95 4.48
N GLN A 85 -13.41 2.09 4.24
CA GLN A 85 -14.65 2.45 4.92
C GLN A 85 -15.81 1.54 4.53
N LEU A 86 -15.85 1.11 3.26
CA LEU A 86 -16.92 0.26 2.73
C LEU A 86 -16.65 -1.24 2.91
N GLY A 87 -15.45 -1.63 3.36
CA GLY A 87 -15.03 -3.03 3.45
C GLY A 87 -14.88 -3.71 2.09
N LEU A 88 -14.55 -2.96 1.05
CA LEU A 88 -14.41 -3.43 -0.33
C LEU A 88 -12.93 -3.55 -0.70
N ARG A 89 -12.59 -4.58 -1.49
CA ARG A 89 -11.29 -4.67 -2.11
C ARG A 89 -11.02 -3.51 -3.07
N ALA A 90 -12.00 -3.22 -3.93
CA ALA A 90 -11.96 -2.13 -4.90
C ALA A 90 -12.10 -0.74 -4.26
N ASN A 91 -11.84 0.31 -5.04
CA ASN A 91 -12.28 1.66 -4.69
C ASN A 91 -13.81 1.82 -4.91
N ALA A 92 -14.35 3.00 -4.66
CA ALA A 92 -15.80 3.26 -4.78
C ALA A 92 -16.35 3.15 -6.23
N ASN A 93 -15.48 3.13 -7.26
CA ASN A 93 -15.84 2.83 -8.66
C ASN A 93 -15.84 1.34 -9.00
N GLY A 94 -15.55 0.45 -8.03
CA GLY A 94 -15.41 -0.98 -8.31
C GLY A 94 -14.10 -1.33 -9.04
N VAL A 95 -13.10 -0.46 -8.98
CA VAL A 95 -11.80 -0.65 -9.63
C VAL A 95 -10.79 -1.23 -8.64
N ASP A 96 -10.13 -2.33 -9.02
CA ASP A 96 -8.95 -2.84 -8.32
C ASP A 96 -7.78 -1.86 -8.56
N LEU A 97 -7.45 -1.05 -7.55
CA LEU A 97 -6.37 -0.05 -7.68
C LEU A 97 -5.02 -0.71 -8.01
N ASN A 98 -4.80 -1.96 -7.54
CA ASN A 98 -3.59 -2.72 -7.88
C ASN A 98 -3.64 -3.38 -9.27
N ARG A 99 -4.56 -2.93 -10.12
CA ARG A 99 -4.66 -3.22 -11.56
C ARG A 99 -4.85 -1.95 -12.37
N ASN A 100 -4.74 -0.77 -11.74
CA ASN A 100 -5.02 0.51 -12.38
C ASN A 100 -3.77 1.39 -12.56
N PHE A 101 -2.59 0.97 -12.11
CA PHE A 101 -1.35 1.75 -12.31
C PHE A 101 -0.98 1.85 -13.79
N PRO A 102 -0.34 2.98 -14.22
CA PRO A 102 0.04 3.21 -15.62
C PRO A 102 1.30 2.42 -16.00
N ALA A 103 1.28 1.12 -15.73
CA ALA A 103 2.33 0.19 -16.09
C ALA A 103 2.25 -0.18 -17.59
N ALA A 104 3.40 -0.48 -18.20
CA ALA A 104 3.47 -0.86 -19.62
C ALA A 104 2.66 -2.13 -19.96
N ASN A 105 2.44 -3.01 -18.97
CA ASN A 105 1.65 -4.22 -19.11
C ASN A 105 0.18 -4.07 -18.72
N TRP A 106 -0.32 -2.85 -18.46
CA TRP A 106 -1.73 -2.65 -18.12
C TRP A 106 -2.64 -3.19 -19.21
N ARG A 107 -3.76 -3.79 -18.82
CA ARG A 107 -4.79 -4.32 -19.72
C ARG A 107 -6.16 -3.86 -19.25
N SER A 108 -7.02 -3.43 -20.18
CA SER A 108 -8.42 -3.14 -19.88
C SER A 108 -9.20 -4.43 -19.66
N GLY A 109 -10.23 -4.35 -18.83
CA GLY A 109 -11.14 -5.47 -18.58
C GLY A 109 -11.39 -5.70 -17.09
N ASP A 110 -11.57 -6.95 -16.73
CA ASP A 110 -11.85 -7.37 -15.36
C ASP A 110 -10.69 -8.17 -14.78
N THR A 111 -10.45 -8.01 -13.49
CA THR A 111 -9.69 -8.94 -12.65
C THR A 111 -10.66 -9.72 -11.76
N VAL A 112 -10.25 -10.92 -11.36
CA VAL A 112 -11.08 -11.81 -10.55
C VAL A 112 -10.36 -12.22 -9.30
N TYR A 113 -11.02 -12.14 -8.15
CA TYR A 113 -10.50 -12.61 -6.88
C TYR A 113 -11.51 -13.49 -6.14
N ARG A 114 -11.04 -14.27 -5.17
CA ARG A 114 -11.91 -15.06 -4.31
C ARG A 114 -12.51 -14.18 -3.23
N TRP A 115 -13.81 -14.33 -2.99
CA TRP A 115 -14.50 -13.66 -1.89
C TRP A 115 -13.91 -14.03 -0.53
N ASN A 116 -13.51 -15.28 -0.37
CA ASN A 116 -12.83 -15.76 0.82
C ASN A 116 -11.85 -16.90 0.46
N SER A 117 -10.96 -17.24 1.40
CA SER A 117 -9.92 -18.25 1.20
C SER A 117 -10.46 -19.67 0.97
N ALA A 118 -11.67 -19.98 1.45
CA ALA A 118 -12.31 -21.28 1.30
C ALA A 118 -13.03 -21.44 -0.04
N ALA A 119 -13.27 -20.36 -0.78
CA ALA A 119 -13.91 -20.43 -2.09
C ALA A 119 -13.02 -21.19 -3.09
N PRO A 120 -13.52 -22.26 -3.74
CA PRO A 120 -12.75 -23.06 -4.69
C PRO A 120 -12.45 -22.29 -5.98
N VAL A 121 -13.31 -21.33 -6.35
CA VAL A 121 -13.19 -20.51 -7.55
C VAL A 121 -13.19 -19.03 -7.19
N ARG A 122 -12.67 -18.21 -8.10
CA ARG A 122 -12.78 -16.76 -8.02
C ARG A 122 -14.17 -16.36 -8.51
N ASP A 123 -14.91 -15.64 -7.71
CA ASP A 123 -16.32 -15.34 -7.95
C ASP A 123 -16.62 -13.84 -7.98
N VAL A 124 -15.66 -13.00 -7.61
CA VAL A 124 -15.83 -11.55 -7.63
C VAL A 124 -14.98 -10.94 -8.74
N LYS A 125 -15.64 -10.16 -9.61
CA LYS A 125 -14.99 -9.40 -10.67
C LYS A 125 -14.85 -7.95 -10.27
N LEU A 126 -13.67 -7.38 -10.52
CA LEU A 126 -13.36 -5.98 -10.34
C LEU A 126 -12.86 -5.41 -11.66
N SER A 127 -13.19 -4.15 -11.93
CA SER A 127 -12.66 -3.46 -13.11
C SER A 127 -11.18 -3.13 -12.95
N THR A 128 -10.45 -3.06 -14.05
CA THR A 128 -9.09 -2.50 -14.11
C THR A 128 -9.09 -0.97 -14.39
N GLY A 129 -10.29 -0.37 -14.47
CA GLY A 129 -10.50 1.03 -14.81
C GLY A 129 -10.63 1.28 -16.31
N GLY A 130 -11.13 2.45 -16.68
CA GLY A 130 -11.37 2.84 -18.08
C GLY A 130 -10.09 3.12 -18.88
N ARG A 131 -8.98 3.40 -18.19
CA ARG A 131 -7.62 3.60 -18.73
C ARG A 131 -6.59 3.40 -17.62
N PRO A 132 -5.29 3.22 -17.94
CA PRO A 132 -4.25 3.19 -16.91
C PRO A 132 -4.27 4.50 -16.12
N GLY A 133 -4.22 4.40 -14.80
CA GLY A 133 -4.30 5.55 -13.91
C GLY A 133 -5.61 6.34 -14.01
N SER A 134 -6.75 5.68 -14.23
CA SER A 134 -8.06 6.36 -14.28
C SER A 134 -8.52 6.87 -12.93
N GLU A 135 -8.14 6.18 -11.86
CA GLU A 135 -8.68 6.44 -10.52
C GLU A 135 -7.93 7.56 -9.80
N PRO A 136 -8.63 8.43 -9.06
CA PRO A 136 -8.01 9.57 -8.37
C PRO A 136 -6.99 9.12 -7.33
N GLU A 137 -7.23 8.03 -6.62
CA GLU A 137 -6.31 7.45 -5.64
C GLU A 137 -5.00 7.01 -6.30
N THR A 138 -5.09 6.34 -7.45
CA THR A 138 -3.92 5.91 -8.24
C THR A 138 -3.12 7.11 -8.72
N GLN A 139 -3.80 8.12 -9.29
CA GLN A 139 -3.15 9.34 -9.78
C GLN A 139 -2.43 10.08 -8.65
N ALA A 140 -3.11 10.26 -7.51
CA ALA A 140 -2.55 10.94 -6.35
C ALA A 140 -1.31 10.22 -5.82
N LEU A 141 -1.36 8.87 -5.71
CA LEU A 141 -0.20 8.10 -5.25
C LEU A 141 0.97 8.18 -6.24
N CYS A 142 0.71 8.10 -7.55
CA CYS A 142 1.75 8.28 -8.56
C CYS A 142 2.41 9.67 -8.46
N HIS A 143 1.61 10.74 -8.29
CA HIS A 143 2.13 12.10 -8.09
C HIS A 143 2.93 12.22 -6.79
N LEU A 144 2.46 11.60 -5.69
CA LEU A 144 3.19 11.58 -4.43
C LEU A 144 4.57 10.93 -4.60
N ILE A 145 4.64 9.76 -5.24
CA ILE A 145 5.89 9.04 -5.48
C ILE A 145 6.85 9.86 -6.36
N HIS A 146 6.35 10.46 -7.43
CA HIS A 146 7.17 11.34 -8.28
C HIS A 146 7.71 12.56 -7.54
N ARG A 147 6.93 13.12 -6.59
CA ARG A 147 7.34 14.25 -5.75
C ARG A 147 8.37 13.85 -4.70
N LEU A 148 8.13 12.74 -3.99
CA LEU A 148 8.99 12.29 -2.89
C LEU A 148 10.27 11.61 -3.38
N LYS A 149 10.24 10.98 -4.55
CA LYS A 149 11.34 10.19 -5.14
C LYS A 149 11.96 9.22 -4.11
N PRO A 150 11.15 8.36 -3.48
CA PRO A 150 11.64 7.45 -2.46
C PRO A 150 12.71 6.52 -3.06
N HIS A 151 13.73 6.17 -2.27
CA HIS A 151 14.78 5.25 -2.69
C HIS A 151 14.27 3.81 -2.93
N TRP A 152 13.20 3.46 -2.24
CA TRP A 152 12.48 2.20 -2.37
C TRP A 152 11.04 2.38 -1.90
N VAL A 153 10.15 1.48 -2.32
CA VAL A 153 8.78 1.41 -1.83
C VAL A 153 8.48 0.00 -1.36
N VAL A 154 7.80 -0.11 -0.22
CA VAL A 154 7.23 -1.37 0.29
C VAL A 154 5.73 -1.23 0.36
N SER A 155 5.00 -2.13 -0.30
CA SER A 155 3.54 -2.19 -0.28
C SER A 155 3.09 -3.41 0.52
N PHE A 156 2.28 -3.16 1.55
CA PHE A 156 1.67 -4.23 2.35
C PHE A 156 0.35 -4.68 1.73
N HIS A 157 0.22 -5.98 1.55
CA HIS A 157 -0.95 -6.68 1.06
C HIS A 157 -1.29 -7.90 1.91
N GLU A 158 -2.48 -8.45 1.74
CA GLU A 158 -2.97 -9.68 2.37
C GLU A 158 -3.59 -10.59 1.29
N PRO A 159 -3.66 -11.91 1.47
CA PRO A 159 -3.22 -12.77 2.57
C PRO A 159 -2.03 -13.68 2.22
N LEU A 160 -1.22 -13.39 1.20
CA LEU A 160 -0.28 -14.36 0.60
C LEU A 160 0.88 -14.79 1.50
N ALA A 161 1.13 -14.07 2.61
CA ALA A 161 2.19 -14.37 3.58
C ALA A 161 3.57 -14.63 2.92
N CYS A 162 3.99 -13.75 2.02
CA CYS A 162 5.30 -13.78 1.37
C CYS A 162 5.85 -12.37 1.17
N ILE A 163 7.13 -12.28 0.90
CA ILE A 163 7.78 -11.07 0.38
C ILE A 163 7.99 -11.28 -1.12
N GLU A 164 7.22 -10.55 -1.94
CA GLU A 164 7.45 -10.55 -3.39
C GLU A 164 8.47 -9.46 -3.73
N ASP A 165 9.59 -9.88 -4.29
CA ASP A 165 10.62 -9.01 -4.82
C ASP A 165 11.27 -9.66 -6.05
N PRO A 166 10.86 -9.27 -7.26
CA PRO A 166 11.39 -9.85 -8.49
C PRO A 166 12.90 -9.74 -8.64
N ALA A 167 13.51 -8.71 -8.04
CA ALA A 167 14.96 -8.47 -8.10
C ALA A 167 15.73 -9.20 -6.98
N SER A 168 15.03 -9.81 -6.02
CA SER A 168 15.65 -10.39 -4.80
C SER A 168 16.64 -9.42 -4.16
N SER A 169 16.24 -8.17 -4.02
CA SER A 169 17.08 -7.08 -3.52
C SER A 169 17.54 -7.32 -2.07
N ARG A 170 18.54 -6.57 -1.64
CA ARG A 170 18.98 -6.61 -0.23
C ARG A 170 17.85 -6.27 0.75
N LEU A 171 16.92 -5.38 0.35
CA LEU A 171 15.75 -5.04 1.16
C LEU A 171 14.77 -6.21 1.23
N GLY A 172 14.44 -6.85 0.10
CA GLY A 172 13.56 -8.02 0.07
C GLY A 172 14.08 -9.17 0.92
N VAL A 173 15.38 -9.49 0.80
CA VAL A 173 16.05 -10.51 1.64
C VAL A 173 15.97 -10.14 3.13
N TRP A 174 16.23 -8.88 3.47
CA TRP A 174 16.14 -8.41 4.85
C TRP A 174 14.72 -8.50 5.40
N LEU A 175 13.71 -8.08 4.62
CA LEU A 175 12.30 -8.18 5.01
C LEU A 175 11.88 -9.63 5.21
N ALA A 176 12.22 -10.53 4.28
CA ALA A 176 11.92 -11.96 4.37
C ALA A 176 12.47 -12.56 5.69
N HIS A 177 13.72 -12.25 6.02
CA HIS A 177 14.34 -12.69 7.28
C HIS A 177 13.64 -12.07 8.52
N LYS A 178 13.28 -10.78 8.47
CA LYS A 178 12.71 -10.08 9.64
C LYS A 178 11.27 -10.45 9.91
N PHE A 179 10.49 -10.74 8.89
CA PHE A 179 9.09 -11.16 9.01
C PHE A 179 8.93 -12.68 9.04
N GLU A 180 10.04 -13.44 8.88
CA GLU A 180 10.04 -14.91 8.80
C GLU A 180 9.09 -15.40 7.68
N LEU A 181 9.11 -14.69 6.54
CA LEU A 181 8.28 -14.99 5.39
C LEU A 181 9.15 -15.45 4.20
N PRO A 182 8.62 -16.32 3.31
CA PRO A 182 9.34 -16.71 2.11
C PRO A 182 9.56 -15.50 1.19
N LEU A 183 10.77 -15.41 0.61
CA LEU A 183 11.06 -14.51 -0.49
C LEU A 183 10.67 -15.20 -1.80
N VAL A 184 9.83 -14.53 -2.60
CA VAL A 184 9.42 -15.03 -3.91
C VAL A 184 9.67 -13.97 -4.97
N THR A 185 10.00 -14.41 -6.18
CA THR A 185 10.19 -13.52 -7.34
C THR A 185 8.91 -13.28 -8.13
N SER A 186 7.86 -14.02 -7.81
CA SER A 186 6.51 -13.90 -8.38
C SER A 186 5.50 -14.54 -7.44
N VAL A 187 4.31 -13.96 -7.36
CA VAL A 187 3.16 -14.54 -6.64
C VAL A 187 2.48 -15.69 -7.40
N GLY A 188 3.03 -16.13 -8.53
CA GLY A 188 2.55 -17.30 -9.27
C GLY A 188 1.42 -17.00 -10.27
N TYR A 189 1.07 -15.74 -10.49
CA TYR A 189 0.12 -15.29 -11.51
C TYR A 189 0.45 -13.89 -12.01
N GLU A 190 -0.02 -13.55 -13.23
CA GLU A 190 0.20 -12.22 -13.80
C GLU A 190 -0.59 -11.14 -13.05
N THR A 191 0.05 -10.00 -12.84
CA THR A 191 -0.52 -8.82 -12.18
C THR A 191 -0.42 -7.57 -13.08
N PRO A 192 -1.04 -7.57 -14.29
CA PRO A 192 -0.93 -6.44 -15.22
C PRO A 192 -1.52 -5.18 -14.59
N GLY A 193 -0.83 -4.04 -14.75
CA GLY A 193 -1.26 -2.78 -14.16
C GLY A 193 -1.12 -2.70 -12.65
N SER A 194 -0.37 -3.61 -12.01
CA SER A 194 -0.11 -3.54 -10.58
C SER A 194 0.89 -2.44 -10.22
N PHE A 195 0.93 -2.09 -8.94
CA PHE A 195 1.94 -1.20 -8.39
C PHE A 195 3.36 -1.70 -8.69
N GLY A 196 3.63 -2.98 -8.41
CA GLY A 196 4.95 -3.60 -8.65
C GLY A 196 5.34 -3.69 -10.12
N SER A 197 4.37 -3.64 -11.06
CA SER A 197 4.66 -3.58 -12.50
C SER A 197 4.95 -2.17 -12.98
N TRP A 198 4.55 -1.16 -12.22
CA TRP A 198 4.71 0.25 -12.58
C TRP A 198 5.93 0.89 -11.91
N CYS A 199 6.25 0.53 -10.67
CA CYS A 199 7.28 1.17 -9.83
C CYS A 199 8.71 0.68 -10.16
#